data_745d9e0c68e8c43aabe282860f9e7ee2
#
_entry.id   745d9e0c68e8c43aabe282860f9e7ee2
#
_cell.length_a   1.000
_cell.length_b   1.000
_cell.length_c   1.000
_cell.angle_alpha   90.00
_cell.angle_beta   90.00
_cell.angle_gamma   90.00
#
_symmetry.space_group_name_H-M   'P 1'
#
loop_
_entity.id
_entity.type
_entity.pdbx_description
1 polymer ?
#
loop_
_entity_poly.entity_id
_entity_poly.type
_entity_poly.pdbx_seq_one_letter_code
_entity_poly.pdbx_strand_id
1 'polypeptide(L)'
;MADVDLLGKYRSAAEEAFRLETQQRYAVPAEDEQFRAFAEGRPMPSDPRVDRSMQIIREAVARGCRIRRVHIMDLPLNLYLRYELAAYQENTDAGEEVGIALRRWHPDLAELAEDFVLFDPEGPHPGVVWMRYDDRGQLAGLVHSDKPADVALAASYRQAALAHAVPLGEFVTLAEAG
;
A
#
# COMPACT_ATOMS: atom_id res chain seq x y z
N MET A 1 -22.98 -2.66 9.80
CA MET A 1 -21.84 -3.19 9.04
C MET A 1 -20.71 -3.40 10.03
N ALA A 2 -20.17 -4.62 10.16
CA ALA A 2 -19.11 -4.85 11.12
C ALA A 2 -17.88 -4.03 10.71
N ASP A 3 -17.29 -3.33 11.66
CA ASP A 3 -16.05 -2.56 11.44
C ASP A 3 -14.93 -3.56 11.14
N VAL A 4 -14.24 -3.40 10.00
CA VAL A 4 -13.17 -4.33 9.58
C VAL A 4 -11.90 -3.96 10.35
N ASP A 5 -11.46 -4.84 11.25
CA ASP A 5 -10.17 -4.70 11.93
C ASP A 5 -9.00 -5.06 10.97
N LEU A 6 -8.60 -4.08 10.16
CA LEU A 6 -7.51 -4.26 9.19
C LEU A 6 -6.18 -4.59 9.89
N LEU A 7 -5.87 -3.94 11.00
CA LEU A 7 -4.64 -4.21 11.76
C LEU A 7 -4.64 -5.62 12.38
N GLY A 8 -5.80 -6.07 12.86
CA GLY A 8 -5.98 -7.44 13.33
C GLY A 8 -5.72 -8.48 12.23
N LYS A 9 -6.14 -8.18 10.98
CA LYS A 9 -5.85 -9.05 9.84
C LYS A 9 -4.35 -9.16 9.54
N TYR A 10 -3.60 -8.06 9.58
CA TYR A 10 -2.13 -8.11 9.47
C TYR A 10 -1.48 -8.94 10.58
N ARG A 11 -2.01 -8.88 11.80
CA ARG A 11 -1.51 -9.72 12.92
C ARG A 11 -1.81 -11.18 12.72
N SER A 12 -2.90 -11.55 12.06
CA SER A 12 -3.33 -12.93 11.83
C SER A 12 -2.87 -13.53 10.51
N ALA A 13 -2.40 -12.72 9.56
CA ALA A 13 -1.86 -13.18 8.29
C ALA A 13 -0.69 -14.15 8.52
N ALA A 14 -0.75 -15.31 7.86
CA ALA A 14 0.20 -16.40 8.06
C ALA A 14 1.30 -16.43 6.99
N GLU A 15 0.93 -16.22 5.73
CA GLU A 15 1.82 -16.39 4.58
C GLU A 15 2.13 -15.05 3.90
N GLU A 16 1.11 -14.28 3.56
CA GLU A 16 1.27 -13.01 2.84
C GLU A 16 0.16 -12.01 3.19
N ALA A 17 0.52 -10.72 3.26
CA ALA A 17 -0.39 -9.62 3.10
C ALA A 17 0.11 -8.72 1.97
N PHE A 18 -0.68 -8.61 0.89
CA PHE A 18 -0.37 -7.78 -0.28
C PHE A 18 -1.31 -6.59 -0.33
N ARG A 19 -0.76 -5.38 -0.37
CA ARG A 19 -1.52 -4.13 -0.54
C ARG A 19 -1.33 -3.56 -1.94
N LEU A 20 -2.44 -3.25 -2.62
CA LEU A 20 -2.45 -2.44 -3.83
C LEU A 20 -2.94 -1.03 -3.51
N GLU A 21 -2.22 -0.03 -3.99
CA GLU A 21 -2.57 1.39 -3.93
C GLU A 21 -2.61 1.97 -5.33
N THR A 22 -3.67 2.71 -5.66
CA THR A 22 -3.91 3.25 -7.00
C THR A 22 -4.20 4.74 -7.02
N GLN A 23 -4.48 5.33 -5.84
CA GLN A 23 -4.79 6.74 -5.71
C GLN A 23 -3.54 7.60 -5.86
N GLN A 24 -3.67 8.71 -6.57
CA GLN A 24 -2.56 9.67 -6.76
C GLN A 24 -2.50 10.70 -5.61
N ARG A 25 -3.46 10.64 -4.71
CA ARG A 25 -3.52 11.40 -3.47
C ARG A 25 -4.51 10.75 -2.52
N TYR A 26 -4.08 10.58 -1.28
CA TYR A 26 -4.94 10.22 -0.16
C TYR A 26 -5.17 11.44 0.73
N ALA A 27 -6.35 11.55 1.32
CA ALA A 27 -6.66 12.53 2.35
C ALA A 27 -6.68 11.82 3.72
N VAL A 28 -5.51 11.68 4.31
CA VAL A 28 -5.31 11.05 5.61
C VAL A 28 -5.00 12.13 6.65
N PRO A 29 -5.97 12.58 7.46
CA PRO A 29 -5.75 13.66 8.44
C PRO A 29 -4.57 13.38 9.39
N ALA A 30 -4.28 12.11 9.62
CA ALA A 30 -3.16 11.67 10.42
C ALA A 30 -1.79 12.05 9.84
N GLU A 31 -1.70 12.19 8.54
CA GLU A 31 -0.45 12.46 7.80
C GLU A 31 -0.26 13.95 7.48
N ASP A 32 -1.24 14.80 7.78
CA ASP A 32 -1.21 16.23 7.40
C ASP A 32 0.04 16.97 7.92
N GLU A 33 0.51 16.64 9.13
CA GLU A 33 1.70 17.26 9.70
C GLU A 33 3.00 16.77 9.04
N GLN A 34 3.09 15.47 8.78
CA GLN A 34 4.24 14.88 8.07
C GLN A 34 4.31 15.40 6.63
N PHE A 35 3.18 15.40 5.92
CA PHE A 35 3.11 15.96 4.57
C PHE A 35 3.47 17.44 4.52
N ARG A 36 3.00 18.25 5.48
CA ARG A 36 3.37 19.67 5.57
C ARG A 36 4.86 19.85 5.84
N ALA A 37 5.43 19.09 6.77
CA ALA A 37 6.87 19.13 7.05
C ALA A 37 7.69 18.77 5.80
N PHE A 38 7.29 17.72 5.08
CA PHE A 38 7.91 17.33 3.82
C PHE A 38 7.84 18.45 2.77
N ALA A 39 6.65 19.05 2.57
CA ALA A 39 6.44 20.13 1.62
C ALA A 39 7.27 21.38 1.90
N GLU A 40 7.60 21.62 3.18
CA GLU A 40 8.44 22.71 3.66
C GLU A 40 9.93 22.36 3.73
N GLY A 41 10.33 21.15 3.31
CA GLY A 41 11.71 20.67 3.39
C GLY A 41 12.22 20.46 4.81
N ARG A 42 11.33 20.26 5.77
CA ARG A 42 11.64 19.96 7.17
C ARG A 42 11.63 18.46 7.44
N PRO A 43 12.35 17.97 8.44
CA PRO A 43 12.23 16.58 8.88
C PRO A 43 10.78 16.23 9.21
N MET A 44 10.31 15.08 8.72
CA MET A 44 8.98 14.58 9.05
C MET A 44 8.93 14.14 10.51
N PRO A 45 7.95 14.60 11.29
CA PRO A 45 7.81 14.19 12.69
C PRO A 45 7.34 12.72 12.76
N SER A 46 7.73 12.03 13.83
CA SER A 46 7.17 10.70 14.11
C SER A 46 5.67 10.80 14.46
N ASP A 47 4.91 9.78 14.04
CA ASP A 47 3.49 9.63 14.39
C ASP A 47 3.28 8.29 15.12
N PRO A 48 2.75 8.31 16.36
CA PRO A 48 2.52 7.09 17.12
C PRO A 48 1.62 6.05 16.43
N ARG A 49 0.77 6.50 15.48
CA ARG A 49 -0.08 5.58 14.70
C ARG A 49 0.74 4.87 13.62
N VAL A 50 1.64 5.60 12.97
CA VAL A 50 2.61 5.03 12.01
C VAL A 50 3.52 4.06 12.76
N ASP A 51 4.10 4.46 13.89
CA ASP A 51 4.95 3.61 14.73
C ASP A 51 4.25 2.30 15.10
N ARG A 52 2.97 2.37 15.49
CA ARG A 52 2.15 1.18 15.79
C ARG A 52 1.94 0.28 14.57
N SER A 53 1.69 0.87 13.41
CA SER A 53 1.53 0.12 12.16
C SER A 53 2.82 -0.57 11.75
N MET A 54 3.95 0.15 11.84
CA MET A 54 5.29 -0.40 11.57
C MET A 54 5.64 -1.53 12.54
N GLN A 55 5.25 -1.42 13.81
CA GLN A 55 5.45 -2.49 14.77
C GLN A 55 4.68 -3.77 14.36
N ILE A 56 3.44 -3.64 13.91
CA ILE A 56 2.64 -4.78 13.44
C ILE A 56 3.28 -5.44 12.21
N ILE A 57 3.80 -4.64 11.28
CA ILE A 57 4.54 -5.15 10.11
C ILE A 57 5.78 -5.92 10.55
N ARG A 58 6.63 -5.37 11.44
CA ARG A 58 7.81 -6.06 11.97
C ARG A 58 7.46 -7.38 12.62
N GLU A 59 6.40 -7.41 13.42
CA GLU A 59 5.93 -8.63 14.08
C GLU A 59 5.45 -9.68 13.07
N ALA A 60 4.73 -9.27 12.02
CA ALA A 60 4.28 -10.16 10.95
C ALA A 60 5.47 -10.74 10.17
N VAL A 61 6.41 -9.90 9.77
CA VAL A 61 7.65 -10.32 9.08
C VAL A 61 8.49 -11.25 9.96
N ALA A 62 8.62 -10.96 11.26
CA ALA A 62 9.33 -11.84 12.21
C ALA A 62 8.69 -13.23 12.36
N ARG A 63 7.38 -13.36 12.10
CA ARG A 63 6.68 -14.65 12.05
C ARG A 63 6.85 -15.40 10.72
N GLY A 64 7.50 -14.77 9.72
CA GLY A 64 7.66 -15.32 8.39
C GLY A 64 6.56 -14.94 7.40
N CYS A 65 5.63 -14.04 7.78
CA CYS A 65 4.63 -13.51 6.87
C CYS A 65 5.27 -12.51 5.91
N ARG A 66 5.00 -12.63 4.62
CA ARG A 66 5.51 -11.74 3.59
C ARG A 66 4.60 -10.52 3.47
N ILE A 67 5.09 -9.35 3.83
CA ILE A 67 4.32 -8.09 3.72
C ILE A 67 4.80 -7.35 2.48
N ARG A 68 3.87 -7.06 1.57
CA ARG A 68 4.17 -6.46 0.26
C ARG A 68 3.21 -5.34 -0.06
N ARG A 69 3.72 -4.32 -0.77
CA ARG A 69 2.92 -3.23 -1.31
C ARG A 69 3.35 -2.91 -2.73
N VAL A 70 2.38 -2.59 -3.57
CA VAL A 70 2.63 -1.92 -4.86
C VAL A 70 1.77 -0.68 -4.92
N HIS A 71 2.40 0.47 -5.19
CA HIS A 71 1.68 1.70 -5.53
C HIS A 71 1.78 1.95 -7.03
N ILE A 72 0.62 2.03 -7.70
CA ILE A 72 0.53 2.37 -9.12
C ILE A 72 0.46 3.88 -9.24
N MET A 73 1.54 4.48 -9.77
CA MET A 73 1.68 5.94 -9.85
C MET A 73 1.56 6.44 -11.28
N ASP A 74 1.09 7.68 -11.41
CA ASP A 74 1.05 8.44 -12.66
C ASP A 74 2.18 9.47 -12.72
N LEU A 75 2.67 9.74 -13.92
CA LEU A 75 3.68 10.77 -14.17
C LEU A 75 3.05 12.02 -14.80
N PRO A 76 3.56 13.22 -14.47
CA PRO A 76 4.64 13.49 -13.52
C PRO A 76 4.21 13.28 -12.07
N LEU A 77 5.14 12.86 -11.22
CA LEU A 77 4.85 12.69 -9.79
C LEU A 77 4.45 14.02 -9.17
N ASN A 78 3.27 14.08 -8.58
CA ASN A 78 2.85 15.23 -7.79
C ASN A 78 3.59 15.29 -6.44
N LEU A 79 3.42 16.36 -5.68
CA LEU A 79 4.10 16.55 -4.41
C LEU A 79 3.71 15.48 -3.38
N TYR A 80 2.44 15.03 -3.39
CA TYR A 80 1.97 13.99 -2.48
C TYR A 80 2.64 12.64 -2.76
N LEU A 81 2.73 12.23 -4.03
CA LEU A 81 3.44 11.00 -4.39
C LEU A 81 4.93 11.03 -4.03
N ARG A 82 5.57 12.20 -4.13
CA ARG A 82 6.97 12.36 -3.67
C ARG A 82 7.08 12.21 -2.15
N TYR A 83 6.10 12.72 -1.41
CA TYR A 83 6.01 12.49 0.04
C TYR A 83 5.83 11.01 0.36
N GLU A 84 4.91 10.31 -0.35
CA GLU A 84 4.69 8.87 -0.17
C GLU A 84 5.98 8.06 -0.38
N LEU A 85 6.76 8.37 -1.44
CA LEU A 85 8.04 7.71 -1.69
C LEU A 85 9.02 7.87 -0.52
N ALA A 86 9.04 9.04 0.12
CA ALA A 86 9.87 9.28 1.30
C ALA A 86 9.32 8.55 2.54
N ALA A 87 8.00 8.56 2.73
CA ALA A 87 7.33 7.90 3.86
C ALA A 87 7.47 6.36 3.80
N TYR A 88 7.45 5.77 2.61
CA TYR A 88 7.63 4.32 2.42
C TYR A 88 8.99 3.78 2.88
N GLN A 89 9.96 4.65 3.16
CA GLN A 89 11.22 4.19 3.76
C GLN A 89 10.97 3.54 5.13
N GLU A 90 10.07 4.08 5.93
CA GLU A 90 9.69 3.48 7.23
C GLU A 90 9.08 2.08 7.06
N ASN A 91 8.27 1.88 5.99
CA ASN A 91 7.71 0.58 5.65
C ASN A 91 8.80 -0.43 5.30
N THR A 92 9.75 -0.01 4.45
CA THR A 92 10.89 -0.84 4.05
C THR A 92 11.77 -1.20 5.24
N ASP A 93 12.03 -0.25 6.15
CA ASP A 93 12.79 -0.46 7.38
C ASP A 93 12.07 -1.41 8.35
N ALA A 94 10.74 -1.48 8.26
CA ALA A 94 9.93 -2.44 9.00
C ALA A 94 9.90 -3.85 8.37
N GLY A 95 10.45 -4.02 7.16
CA GLY A 95 10.52 -5.28 6.43
C GLY A 95 9.41 -5.47 5.39
N GLU A 96 8.64 -4.42 5.06
CA GLU A 96 7.67 -4.47 3.96
C GLU A 96 8.41 -4.35 2.62
N GLU A 97 8.08 -5.22 1.65
CA GLU A 97 8.55 -5.12 0.28
C GLU A 97 7.70 -4.08 -0.47
N VAL A 98 8.24 -2.88 -0.66
CA VAL A 98 7.55 -1.79 -1.37
C VAL A 98 8.02 -1.70 -2.81
N GLY A 99 7.07 -1.77 -3.75
CA GLY A 99 7.30 -1.59 -5.18
C GLY A 99 6.47 -0.46 -5.76
N ILE A 100 7.00 0.18 -6.81
CA ILE A 100 6.33 1.25 -7.56
C ILE A 100 6.14 0.78 -9.00
N ALA A 101 4.92 0.92 -9.53
CA ALA A 101 4.60 0.64 -10.91
C ALA A 101 4.05 1.91 -11.60
N LEU A 102 4.46 2.18 -12.84
CA LEU A 102 4.02 3.35 -13.58
C LEU A 102 2.90 2.98 -14.56
N ARG A 103 1.68 3.47 -14.30
CA ARG A 103 0.48 3.16 -15.06
C ARG A 103 0.65 3.37 -16.58
N ARG A 104 1.22 4.50 -16.96
CA ARG A 104 1.34 4.90 -18.38
C ARG A 104 2.18 3.96 -19.24
N TRP A 105 3.06 3.18 -18.65
CA TRP A 105 3.97 2.29 -19.38
C TRP A 105 3.43 0.87 -19.55
N HIS A 106 2.35 0.55 -18.83
CA HIS A 106 1.81 -0.81 -18.76
C HIS A 106 0.29 -0.80 -18.94
N PRO A 107 -0.21 -1.14 -20.14
CA PRO A 107 -1.64 -1.09 -20.44
C PRO A 107 -2.51 -1.95 -19.51
N ASP A 108 -1.99 -3.04 -19.00
CA ASP A 108 -2.66 -3.94 -18.05
C ASP A 108 -2.83 -3.32 -16.65
N LEU A 109 -2.12 -2.22 -16.34
CA LEU A 109 -2.34 -1.43 -15.13
C LEU A 109 -3.41 -0.33 -15.30
N ALA A 110 -3.83 -0.03 -16.53
CA ALA A 110 -4.74 1.09 -16.81
C ALA A 110 -6.10 0.90 -16.13
N GLU A 111 -6.60 -0.32 -16.04
CA GLU A 111 -7.90 -0.67 -15.46
C GLU A 111 -7.85 -0.86 -13.93
N LEU A 112 -6.64 -0.88 -13.33
CA LEU A 112 -6.49 -1.07 -11.89
C LEU A 112 -6.76 0.24 -11.15
N ALA A 113 -7.98 0.38 -10.62
CA ALA A 113 -8.46 1.56 -9.91
C ALA A 113 -8.94 1.28 -8.48
N GLU A 114 -8.81 0.03 -8.03
CA GLU A 114 -9.29 -0.42 -6.72
C GLU A 114 -8.13 -0.63 -5.75
N ASP A 115 -8.20 0.00 -4.59
CA ASP A 115 -7.27 -0.24 -3.51
C ASP A 115 -7.76 -1.40 -2.64
N PHE A 116 -6.85 -2.27 -2.25
CA PHE A 116 -7.18 -3.40 -1.38
C PHE A 116 -5.98 -3.96 -0.62
N VAL A 117 -6.27 -4.78 0.37
CA VAL A 117 -5.29 -5.70 0.98
C VAL A 117 -5.79 -7.12 0.79
N LEU A 118 -4.98 -7.95 0.16
CA LEU A 118 -5.20 -9.38 -0.04
C LEU A 118 -4.37 -10.16 0.97
N PHE A 119 -5.02 -11.02 1.74
CA PHE A 119 -4.41 -11.83 2.79
C PHE A 119 -4.38 -13.29 2.39
N ASP A 120 -3.23 -13.93 2.56
CA ASP A 120 -3.00 -15.37 2.40
C ASP A 120 -3.63 -15.97 1.12
N PRO A 121 -3.34 -15.40 -0.08
CA PRO A 121 -4.01 -15.81 -1.33
C PRO A 121 -3.85 -17.30 -1.67
N GLU A 122 -2.75 -17.91 -1.26
CA GLU A 122 -2.45 -19.33 -1.48
C GLU A 122 -2.75 -20.18 -0.23
N GLY A 123 -3.14 -19.54 0.86
CA GLY A 123 -3.41 -20.19 2.15
C GLY A 123 -4.80 -20.82 2.23
N PRO A 124 -5.09 -21.49 3.35
CA PRO A 124 -6.37 -22.17 3.56
C PRO A 124 -7.56 -21.21 3.79
N HIS A 125 -7.30 -19.97 4.17
CA HIS A 125 -8.31 -18.96 4.52
C HIS A 125 -8.02 -17.62 3.84
N PRO A 126 -8.02 -17.56 2.49
CA PRO A 126 -7.75 -16.31 1.78
C PRO A 126 -8.86 -15.29 2.00
N GLY A 127 -8.51 -14.02 1.97
CA GLY A 127 -9.50 -12.94 2.08
C GLY A 127 -8.97 -11.63 1.53
N VAL A 128 -9.88 -10.78 1.07
CA VAL A 128 -9.56 -9.45 0.57
C VAL A 128 -10.31 -8.39 1.36
N VAL A 129 -9.67 -7.28 1.63
CA VAL A 129 -10.27 -6.07 2.18
C VAL A 129 -10.16 -4.97 1.13
N TRP A 130 -11.28 -4.65 0.50
CA TRP A 130 -11.40 -3.54 -0.44
C TRP A 130 -11.45 -2.23 0.33
N MET A 131 -10.69 -1.24 -0.11
CA MET A 131 -10.64 0.10 0.48
C MET A 131 -11.44 1.06 -0.39
N ARG A 132 -12.45 1.70 0.18
CA ARG A 132 -13.32 2.63 -0.52
C ARG A 132 -12.99 4.05 -0.12
N TYR A 133 -12.76 4.91 -1.10
CA TYR A 133 -12.45 6.31 -0.89
C TYR A 133 -13.56 7.20 -1.46
N ASP A 134 -13.75 8.36 -0.84
CA ASP A 134 -14.61 9.40 -1.38
C ASP A 134 -13.90 10.23 -2.47
N ASP A 135 -14.62 11.17 -3.07
CA ASP A 135 -14.08 12.05 -4.15
C ASP A 135 -12.93 12.96 -3.67
N ARG A 136 -12.68 13.02 -2.37
CA ARG A 136 -11.57 13.78 -1.78
C ARG A 136 -10.36 12.91 -1.46
N GLY A 137 -10.46 11.60 -1.69
CA GLY A 137 -9.43 10.63 -1.34
C GLY A 137 -9.43 10.24 0.14
N GLN A 138 -10.50 10.55 0.89
CA GLN A 138 -10.65 10.12 2.27
C GLN A 138 -11.23 8.71 2.32
N LEU A 139 -10.68 7.85 3.19
CA LEU A 139 -11.18 6.49 3.38
C LEU A 139 -12.64 6.55 3.91
N ALA A 140 -13.57 6.11 3.07
CA ALA A 140 -15.00 6.07 3.35
C ALA A 140 -15.44 4.74 3.97
N GLY A 141 -14.68 3.66 3.75
CA GLY A 141 -15.00 2.37 4.32
C GLY A 141 -14.08 1.24 3.89
N LEU A 142 -14.16 0.15 4.65
CA LEU A 142 -13.47 -1.10 4.38
C LEU A 142 -14.52 -2.21 4.15
N VAL A 143 -14.35 -3.00 3.10
CA VAL A 143 -15.26 -4.11 2.76
C VAL A 143 -14.47 -5.40 2.68
N HIS A 144 -14.68 -6.28 3.66
CA HIS A 144 -14.09 -7.61 3.67
C HIS A 144 -14.89 -8.59 2.80
N SER A 145 -14.19 -9.42 2.05
CA SER A 145 -14.75 -10.57 1.33
C SER A 145 -13.80 -11.77 1.38
N ASP A 146 -14.36 -12.94 1.60
CA ASP A 146 -13.71 -14.25 1.48
C ASP A 146 -14.30 -15.07 0.30
N LYS A 147 -15.13 -14.43 -0.53
CA LYS A 147 -15.72 -15.07 -1.69
C LYS A 147 -14.64 -15.41 -2.72
N PRO A 148 -14.60 -16.64 -3.25
CA PRO A 148 -13.59 -17.06 -4.21
C PRO A 148 -13.44 -16.14 -5.42
N ALA A 149 -14.53 -15.57 -5.93
CA ALA A 149 -14.49 -14.65 -7.06
C ALA A 149 -13.78 -13.33 -6.73
N ASP A 150 -14.03 -12.76 -5.55
CA ASP A 150 -13.40 -11.51 -5.11
C ASP A 150 -11.91 -11.71 -4.82
N VAL A 151 -11.56 -12.83 -4.18
CA VAL A 151 -10.17 -13.22 -3.93
C VAL A 151 -9.42 -13.45 -5.25
N ALA A 152 -10.04 -14.17 -6.22
CA ALA A 152 -9.43 -14.42 -7.53
C ALA A 152 -9.22 -13.11 -8.31
N LEU A 153 -10.16 -12.17 -8.23
CA LEU A 153 -10.01 -10.84 -8.85
C LEU A 153 -8.83 -10.08 -8.23
N ALA A 154 -8.76 -9.99 -6.91
CA ALA A 154 -7.66 -9.33 -6.19
C ALA A 154 -6.30 -10.01 -6.49
N ALA A 155 -6.28 -11.34 -6.58
CA ALA A 155 -5.07 -12.10 -6.94
C ALA A 155 -4.62 -11.79 -8.38
N SER A 156 -5.52 -11.62 -9.33
CA SER A 156 -5.18 -11.20 -10.70
C SER A 156 -4.59 -9.78 -10.75
N TYR A 157 -5.14 -8.85 -9.98
CA TYR A 157 -4.61 -7.49 -9.86
C TYR A 157 -3.22 -7.47 -9.18
N ARG A 158 -3.05 -8.28 -8.13
CA ARG A 158 -1.75 -8.48 -7.49
C ARG A 158 -0.70 -8.96 -8.51
N GLN A 159 -1.05 -9.96 -9.32
CA GLN A 159 -0.14 -10.50 -10.32
C GLN A 159 0.27 -9.44 -11.34
N ALA A 160 -0.67 -8.68 -11.89
CA ALA A 160 -0.40 -7.61 -12.84
C ALA A 160 0.48 -6.52 -12.21
N ALA A 161 0.16 -6.06 -11.00
CA ALA A 161 0.94 -5.03 -10.30
C ALA A 161 2.38 -5.49 -10.03
N LEU A 162 2.56 -6.71 -9.52
CA LEU A 162 3.89 -7.25 -9.22
C LEU A 162 4.75 -7.50 -10.47
N ALA A 163 4.14 -7.81 -11.61
CA ALA A 163 4.86 -8.01 -12.87
C ALA A 163 5.59 -6.74 -13.36
N HIS A 164 5.11 -5.57 -12.93
CA HIS A 164 5.63 -4.27 -13.37
C HIS A 164 6.22 -3.41 -12.23
N ALA A 165 6.19 -3.92 -11.00
CA ALA A 165 6.71 -3.19 -9.85
C ALA A 165 8.24 -3.17 -9.84
N VAL A 166 8.80 -1.98 -9.67
CA VAL A 166 10.22 -1.74 -9.42
C VAL A 166 10.40 -1.53 -7.91
N PRO A 167 11.37 -2.17 -7.25
CA PRO A 167 11.63 -1.95 -5.83
C PRO A 167 11.83 -0.46 -5.51
N LEU A 168 11.33 0.00 -4.36
CA LEU A 168 11.34 1.42 -3.97
C LEU A 168 12.72 2.06 -4.12
N GLY A 169 13.79 1.43 -3.60
CA GLY A 169 15.14 1.99 -3.64
C GLY A 169 15.69 2.15 -5.07
N GLU A 170 15.35 1.21 -5.97
CA GLU A 170 15.71 1.28 -7.38
C GLU A 170 14.89 2.39 -8.09
N PHE A 171 13.59 2.47 -7.81
CA PHE A 171 12.72 3.50 -8.39
C PHE A 171 13.16 4.92 -8.02
N VAL A 172 13.47 5.18 -6.76
CA VAL A 172 13.94 6.49 -6.28
C VAL A 172 15.25 6.87 -6.98
N THR A 173 16.19 5.94 -7.11
CA THR A 173 17.47 6.18 -7.82
C THR A 173 17.25 6.56 -9.29
N LEU A 174 16.32 5.89 -9.98
CA LEU A 174 15.98 6.20 -11.36
C LEU A 174 15.28 7.55 -11.50
N ALA A 175 14.41 7.91 -10.55
CA ALA A 175 13.69 9.18 -10.54
C ALA A 175 14.60 10.40 -10.26
N GLU A 176 15.71 10.21 -9.53
CA GLU A 176 16.69 11.27 -9.25
C GLU A 176 17.68 11.47 -10.41
N ALA A 177 17.86 10.45 -11.26
CA ALA A 177 18.80 10.49 -12.38
C ALA A 177 18.24 11.11 -13.69
N GLY A 178 16.92 11.36 -13.75
CA GLY A 178 16.21 11.90 -14.93
C GLY A 178 15.59 13.25 -14.70
#